data_b4dcc29372ec370c6b8bc5ca649856f7
#
_entry.id   b4dcc29372ec370c6b8bc5ca649856f7
#
_cell.length_a   1.000
_cell.length_b   1.000
_cell.length_c   1.000
_cell.angle_alpha   90.00
_cell.angle_beta   90.00
_cell.angle_gamma   90.00
#
_symmetry.space_group_name_H-M   'P 1'
#
loop_
_entity.id
_entity.type
_entity.pdbx_description
1 polymer ?
#
loop_
_entity_poly.entity_id
_entity_poly.type
_entity_poly.pdbx_seq_one_letter_code
_entity_poly.pdbx_strand_id
1 'polypeptide(L)'
;MEKFEKFTAVAAPIPASNIDTDIIMPKAFLKRIDKEGVLEGLFHDVRLYEDGTEREDFVLNQPEYRNAKILMTGPNFGCGSSREHAVWGLEKRGIKCLIGSSFAGIFFDNCANNGVLVIVLPKETVTSLIQELQNSPSKDITVDLEAQTVATPSGAVL
;
A
#
# COMPACT_ATOMS: atom_id res chain seq x y z
N MET A 1 -9.15 -14.53 10.85
CA MET A 1 -9.03 -13.50 9.82
C MET A 1 -10.36 -12.79 9.65
N GLU A 2 -10.33 -11.48 9.67
CA GLU A 2 -11.55 -10.71 9.45
C GLU A 2 -12.08 -10.94 8.04
N LYS A 3 -13.41 -10.96 7.93
CA LYS A 3 -14.07 -11.04 6.65
C LYS A 3 -14.10 -9.65 6.05
N PHE A 4 -13.58 -9.50 4.85
CA PHE A 4 -13.62 -8.22 4.14
C PHE A 4 -15.00 -7.99 3.55
N GLU A 5 -15.61 -6.89 3.96
CA GLU A 5 -16.84 -6.42 3.36
C GLU A 5 -16.51 -5.36 2.30
N LYS A 6 -17.50 -5.00 1.50
CA LYS A 6 -17.37 -3.89 0.56
C LYS A 6 -16.97 -2.62 1.32
N PHE A 7 -15.89 -1.96 0.87
CA PHE A 7 -15.47 -0.70 1.47
C PHE A 7 -14.95 0.27 0.42
N THR A 8 -15.07 1.55 0.75
CA THR A 8 -14.54 2.64 -0.05
C THR A 8 -13.51 3.39 0.77
N ALA A 9 -12.35 3.64 0.20
CA ALA A 9 -11.27 4.33 0.90
C ALA A 9 -10.37 5.06 -0.09
N VAL A 10 -9.62 6.04 0.42
CA VAL A 10 -8.60 6.73 -0.36
C VAL A 10 -7.50 5.74 -0.73
N ALA A 11 -7.12 5.74 -2.00
CA ALA A 11 -6.04 4.93 -2.53
C ALA A 11 -4.86 5.83 -2.92
N ALA A 12 -3.65 5.43 -2.53
CA ALA A 12 -2.43 6.16 -2.83
C ALA A 12 -1.57 5.38 -3.81
N PRO A 13 -1.06 6.02 -4.89
CA PRO A 13 -0.22 5.32 -5.85
C PRO A 13 1.25 5.32 -5.44
N ILE A 14 1.87 4.14 -5.50
CA ILE A 14 3.32 3.96 -5.37
C ILE A 14 3.75 3.12 -6.58
N PRO A 15 3.86 3.74 -7.77
CA PRO A 15 3.95 3.00 -9.02
C PRO A 15 5.34 2.43 -9.36
N ALA A 16 6.36 2.75 -8.59
CA ALA A 16 7.71 2.25 -8.87
C ALA A 16 7.78 0.73 -8.78
N SER A 17 8.54 0.11 -9.67
CA SER A 17 8.78 -1.33 -9.65
C SER A 17 9.76 -1.70 -8.55
N ASN A 18 9.66 -2.93 -8.05
CA ASN A 18 10.64 -3.52 -7.13
C ASN A 18 10.82 -2.72 -5.83
N ILE A 19 9.72 -2.19 -5.29
CA ILE A 19 9.74 -1.60 -3.93
C ILE A 19 10.00 -2.76 -2.96
N ASP A 20 11.22 -2.84 -2.45
CA ASP A 20 11.64 -3.96 -1.61
C ASP A 20 11.29 -3.74 -0.13
N THR A 21 11.45 -4.80 0.65
CA THR A 21 11.12 -4.76 2.07
C THR A 21 12.01 -3.80 2.86
N ASP A 22 13.23 -3.51 2.39
CA ASP A 22 14.11 -2.54 3.04
C ASP A 22 13.62 -1.09 2.83
N ILE A 23 12.99 -0.82 1.69
CA ILE A 23 12.33 0.48 1.45
C ILE A 23 11.10 0.60 2.34
N ILE A 24 10.30 -0.47 2.42
CA ILE A 24 9.06 -0.47 3.22
C ILE A 24 9.37 -0.37 4.70
N MET A 25 10.36 -1.14 5.17
CA MET A 25 10.74 -1.17 6.58
C MET A 25 12.26 -1.31 6.68
N PRO A 26 13.01 -0.20 6.86
CA PRO A 26 14.46 -0.27 6.93
C PRO A 26 14.96 -1.14 8.09
N LYS A 27 16.10 -1.76 7.87
CA LYS A 27 16.71 -2.72 8.80
C LYS A 27 16.84 -2.18 10.22
N ALA A 28 17.09 -0.88 10.37
CA ALA A 28 17.27 -0.24 11.69
C ALA A 28 16.02 -0.39 12.59
N PHE A 29 14.84 -0.65 12.02
CA PHE A 29 13.59 -0.74 12.77
C PHE A 29 13.17 -2.18 13.07
N LEU A 30 13.94 -3.19 12.67
CA LEU A 30 13.55 -4.59 12.81
C LEU A 30 13.60 -5.10 14.25
N LYS A 31 14.23 -4.37 15.15
CA LYS A 31 14.27 -4.72 16.58
C LYS A 31 13.04 -4.22 17.34
N ARG A 32 12.25 -3.35 16.73
CA ARG A 32 11.04 -2.78 17.34
C ARG A 32 9.83 -3.59 16.92
N ILE A 33 9.02 -4.02 17.88
CA ILE A 33 7.78 -4.75 17.62
C ILE A 33 6.55 -4.00 18.11
N ASP A 34 6.74 -2.87 18.77
CA ASP A 34 5.66 -2.01 19.25
C ASP A 34 5.07 -1.18 18.09
N LYS A 35 3.82 -0.77 18.27
CA LYS A 35 3.09 0.00 17.24
C LYS A 35 3.85 1.27 16.83
N GLU A 36 4.39 2.02 17.79
CA GLU A 36 5.11 3.27 17.50
C GLU A 36 6.36 3.00 16.66
N GLY A 37 7.10 1.93 16.98
CA GLY A 37 8.31 1.57 16.24
C GLY A 37 8.04 1.17 14.81
N VAL A 38 7.01 0.35 14.57
CA VAL A 38 6.68 -0.06 13.20
C VAL A 38 6.09 1.09 12.38
N LEU A 39 5.37 2.02 13.01
CA LEU A 39 4.88 3.22 12.32
C LEU A 39 6.02 4.17 11.98
N GLU A 40 6.96 4.37 12.88
CA GLU A 40 8.13 5.20 12.61
C GLU A 40 8.96 4.64 11.48
N GLY A 41 9.15 3.33 11.45
CA GLY A 41 9.96 2.65 10.43
C GLY A 41 9.31 2.58 9.06
N LEU A 42 7.98 2.59 8.98
CA LEU A 42 7.29 2.42 7.71
C LEU A 42 7.67 3.48 6.69
N PHE A 43 8.31 3.06 5.60
CA PHE A 43 8.80 3.94 4.54
C PHE A 43 9.73 5.05 5.05
N HIS A 44 10.41 4.83 6.18
CA HIS A 44 11.17 5.87 6.89
C HIS A 44 12.08 6.68 5.96
N ASP A 45 12.90 6.01 5.17
CA ASP A 45 13.93 6.68 4.37
C ASP A 45 13.40 7.44 3.16
N VAL A 46 12.22 7.06 2.66
CA VAL A 46 11.57 7.75 1.54
C VAL A 46 10.49 8.74 2.00
N ARG A 47 10.04 8.59 3.24
CA ARG A 47 9.01 9.44 3.84
C ARG A 47 9.59 10.68 4.53
N LEU A 48 10.82 10.57 5.07
CA LEU A 48 11.43 11.62 5.87
C LEU A 48 12.81 12.01 5.32
N TYR A 49 13.16 13.29 5.50
CA TYR A 49 14.54 13.76 5.34
C TYR A 49 15.37 13.35 6.56
N GLU A 50 16.69 13.50 6.47
CA GLU A 50 17.61 13.15 7.56
C GLU A 50 17.30 13.89 8.87
N ASP A 51 16.79 15.11 8.79
CA ASP A 51 16.42 15.91 9.95
C ASP A 51 15.09 15.53 10.57
N GLY A 52 14.39 14.53 10.01
CA GLY A 52 13.11 14.04 10.50
C GLY A 52 11.89 14.75 9.96
N THR A 53 12.07 15.77 9.10
CA THR A 53 10.93 16.43 8.48
C THR A 53 10.38 15.60 7.32
N GLU A 54 9.09 15.76 7.04
CA GLU A 54 8.42 14.99 5.98
C GLU A 54 8.85 15.44 4.60
N ARG A 55 9.11 14.46 3.72
CA ARG A 55 9.32 14.74 2.29
C ARG A 55 7.98 15.03 1.65
N GLU A 56 7.83 16.21 1.07
CA GLU A 56 6.59 16.60 0.42
C GLU A 56 6.32 15.83 -0.88
N ASP A 57 7.35 15.21 -1.46
CA ASP A 57 7.20 14.39 -2.67
C ASP A 57 6.74 12.96 -2.40
N PHE A 58 6.76 12.49 -1.14
CA PHE A 58 6.27 11.16 -0.82
C PHE A 58 4.74 11.16 -0.74
N VAL A 59 4.11 10.24 -1.48
CA VAL A 59 2.66 10.24 -1.68
C VAL A 59 1.86 10.24 -0.38
N LEU A 60 2.25 9.43 0.61
CA LEU A 60 1.50 9.32 1.87
C LEU A 60 1.63 10.56 2.77
N ASN A 61 2.56 11.47 2.47
CA ASN A 61 2.68 12.74 3.17
C ASN A 61 1.82 13.83 2.53
N GLN A 62 1.34 13.60 1.31
CA GLN A 62 0.50 14.58 0.62
C GLN A 62 -0.90 14.60 1.22
N PRO A 63 -1.52 15.78 1.39
CA PRO A 63 -2.80 15.90 2.09
C PRO A 63 -3.91 15.01 1.55
N GLU A 64 -4.04 14.87 0.22
CA GLU A 64 -5.09 14.08 -0.42
C GLU A 64 -4.93 12.58 -0.19
N TYR A 65 -3.74 12.10 0.21
CA TYR A 65 -3.45 10.67 0.42
C TYR A 65 -3.12 10.33 1.87
N ARG A 66 -3.13 11.29 2.77
CA ARG A 66 -2.68 11.08 4.15
C ARG A 66 -3.53 10.04 4.90
N ASN A 67 -4.79 9.90 4.54
CA ASN A 67 -5.71 8.94 5.15
C ASN A 67 -5.93 7.70 4.29
N ALA A 68 -5.04 7.43 3.35
CA ALA A 68 -5.17 6.27 2.45
C ALA A 68 -5.22 4.95 3.24
N LYS A 69 -6.10 4.06 2.80
CA LYS A 69 -6.21 2.69 3.31
C LYS A 69 -5.94 1.66 2.22
N ILE A 70 -5.72 2.11 1.01
CA ILE A 70 -5.40 1.28 -0.15
C ILE A 70 -4.11 1.83 -0.76
N LEU A 71 -3.20 0.93 -1.14
CA LEU A 71 -2.04 1.28 -1.95
C LEU A 71 -2.17 0.66 -3.32
N MET A 72 -1.97 1.48 -4.37
CA MET A 72 -1.84 1.03 -5.74
C MET A 72 -0.35 0.89 -6.02
N THR A 73 0.15 -0.33 -6.16
CA THR A 73 1.60 -0.59 -6.19
C THR A 73 2.10 -0.92 -7.59
N GLY A 74 3.39 -0.73 -7.82
CA GLY A 74 4.07 -1.19 -9.02
C GLY A 74 4.41 -2.68 -8.95
N PRO A 75 5.01 -3.22 -10.03
CA PRO A 75 5.33 -4.65 -10.09
C PRO A 75 6.33 -5.08 -9.02
N ASN A 76 6.20 -6.32 -8.57
CA ASN A 76 7.12 -6.98 -7.64
C ASN A 76 7.27 -6.24 -6.30
N PHE A 77 6.16 -5.74 -5.79
CA PHE A 77 6.13 -5.05 -4.50
C PHE A 77 6.41 -6.04 -3.36
N GLY A 78 7.24 -5.61 -2.41
CA GLY A 78 7.60 -6.44 -1.26
C GLY A 78 8.73 -7.43 -1.53
N CYS A 79 9.49 -7.24 -2.63
CA CYS A 79 10.64 -8.09 -2.95
C CYS A 79 11.77 -7.91 -1.92
N GLY A 80 12.80 -8.74 -2.03
CA GLY A 80 13.94 -8.72 -1.12
C GLY A 80 13.77 -9.66 0.05
N SER A 81 14.42 -9.34 1.17
CA SER A 81 14.38 -10.17 2.37
C SER A 81 12.99 -10.28 2.96
N SER A 82 12.63 -11.48 3.46
CA SER A 82 11.37 -11.68 4.14
C SER A 82 11.33 -10.90 5.45
N ARG A 83 10.45 -9.90 5.53
CA ARG A 83 10.29 -9.07 6.73
C ARG A 83 8.82 -8.86 7.02
N GLU A 84 8.32 -9.58 8.01
CA GLU A 84 6.93 -9.41 8.42
C GLU A 84 6.67 -8.01 9.00
N HIS A 85 7.71 -7.36 9.54
CA HIS A 85 7.64 -5.97 10.00
C HIS A 85 7.11 -5.02 8.93
N ALA A 86 7.44 -5.25 7.66
CA ALA A 86 6.92 -4.44 6.56
C ALA A 86 5.40 -4.49 6.51
N VAL A 87 4.83 -5.68 6.67
CA VAL A 87 3.37 -5.86 6.70
C VAL A 87 2.77 -5.27 7.98
N TRP A 88 3.44 -5.45 9.12
CA TRP A 88 3.00 -4.86 10.38
C TRP A 88 2.91 -3.34 10.29
N GLY A 89 3.90 -2.70 9.67
CA GLY A 89 3.89 -1.24 9.48
C GLY A 89 2.72 -0.79 8.62
N LEU A 90 2.48 -1.47 7.52
CA LEU A 90 1.35 -1.17 6.64
C LEU A 90 0.02 -1.32 7.39
N GLU A 91 -0.17 -2.44 8.08
CA GLU A 91 -1.41 -2.74 8.81
C GLU A 91 -1.64 -1.71 9.92
N LYS A 92 -0.62 -1.38 10.72
CA LYS A 92 -0.73 -0.40 11.80
C LYS A 92 -0.99 1.01 11.28
N ARG A 93 -0.49 1.33 10.08
CA ARG A 93 -0.75 2.60 9.41
C ARG A 93 -2.21 2.70 8.93
N GLY A 94 -2.93 1.59 8.91
CA GLY A 94 -4.33 1.54 8.45
C GLY A 94 -4.50 1.07 7.03
N ILE A 95 -3.45 0.59 6.38
CA ILE A 95 -3.56 0.04 5.03
C ILE A 95 -4.27 -1.31 5.11
N LYS A 96 -5.40 -1.42 4.43
CA LYS A 96 -6.22 -2.64 4.40
C LYS A 96 -6.07 -3.44 3.14
N CYS A 97 -5.62 -2.81 2.06
CA CYS A 97 -5.61 -3.43 0.74
C CYS A 97 -4.44 -2.91 -0.09
N LEU A 98 -3.80 -3.83 -0.81
CA LEU A 98 -2.79 -3.53 -1.81
C LEU A 98 -3.31 -4.00 -3.16
N ILE A 99 -3.24 -3.14 -4.18
CA ILE A 99 -3.65 -3.47 -5.54
C ILE A 99 -2.45 -3.28 -6.46
N GLY A 100 -2.04 -4.33 -7.13
CA GLY A 100 -0.88 -4.27 -8.02
C GLY A 100 -0.87 -5.42 -9.02
N SER A 101 0.15 -5.44 -9.87
CA SER A 101 0.27 -6.47 -10.91
C SER A 101 1.04 -7.69 -10.45
N SER A 102 1.95 -7.54 -9.51
CA SER A 102 2.66 -8.67 -8.92
C SER A 102 3.25 -8.28 -7.56
N PHE A 103 3.45 -9.31 -6.72
CA PHE A 103 3.99 -9.18 -5.37
C PHE A 103 4.94 -10.34 -5.13
N ALA A 104 5.97 -10.10 -4.29
CA ALA A 104 6.83 -11.19 -3.86
C ALA A 104 6.03 -12.22 -3.05
N GLY A 105 6.29 -13.53 -3.27
CA GLY A 105 5.47 -14.60 -2.70
C GLY A 105 5.38 -14.60 -1.17
N ILE A 106 6.52 -14.44 -0.49
CA ILE A 106 6.55 -14.42 0.98
C ILE A 106 5.82 -13.17 1.51
N PHE A 107 6.01 -12.03 0.86
CA PHE A 107 5.31 -10.80 1.23
C PHE A 107 3.79 -10.98 1.07
N PHE A 108 3.35 -11.57 -0.04
CA PHE A 108 1.95 -11.89 -0.29
C PHE A 108 1.36 -12.73 0.85
N ASP A 109 2.08 -13.80 1.24
CA ASP A 109 1.62 -14.70 2.31
C ASP A 109 1.56 -13.98 3.66
N ASN A 110 2.54 -13.12 3.96
CA ASN A 110 2.56 -12.33 5.20
C ASN A 110 1.38 -11.35 5.25
N CYS A 111 1.02 -10.74 4.12
CA CYS A 111 -0.16 -9.88 4.04
C CYS A 111 -1.43 -10.65 4.41
N ALA A 112 -1.63 -11.83 3.81
CA ALA A 112 -2.79 -12.66 4.10
C ALA A 112 -2.85 -13.03 5.59
N ASN A 113 -1.72 -13.40 6.18
CA ASN A 113 -1.64 -13.78 7.60
C ASN A 113 -1.92 -12.62 8.55
N ASN A 114 -1.74 -11.39 8.11
CA ASN A 114 -1.94 -10.19 8.94
C ASN A 114 -3.20 -9.40 8.57
N GLY A 115 -4.07 -9.99 7.77
CA GLY A 115 -5.36 -9.36 7.44
C GLY A 115 -5.27 -8.22 6.42
N VAL A 116 -4.20 -8.16 5.64
CA VAL A 116 -4.07 -7.18 4.55
C VAL A 116 -4.47 -7.87 3.25
N LEU A 117 -5.51 -7.38 2.60
CA LEU A 117 -5.99 -7.94 1.34
C LEU A 117 -5.05 -7.55 0.21
N VAL A 118 -4.67 -8.52 -0.63
CA VAL A 118 -3.87 -8.27 -1.83
C VAL A 118 -4.69 -8.61 -3.06
N ILE A 119 -4.81 -7.65 -3.97
CA ILE A 119 -5.52 -7.83 -5.23
C ILE A 119 -4.52 -7.73 -6.38
N VAL A 120 -4.47 -8.77 -7.21
CA VAL A 120 -3.59 -8.82 -8.38
C VAL A 120 -4.43 -8.57 -9.63
N LEU A 121 -4.06 -7.55 -10.39
CA LEU A 121 -4.72 -7.19 -11.65
C LEU A 121 -3.67 -7.13 -12.76
N PRO A 122 -4.08 -7.24 -14.05
CA PRO A 122 -3.14 -7.07 -15.15
C PRO A 122 -2.40 -5.74 -15.08
N LYS A 123 -1.14 -5.74 -15.50
CA LYS A 123 -0.28 -4.55 -15.43
C LYS A 123 -0.91 -3.33 -16.09
N GLU A 124 -1.50 -3.51 -17.25
CA GLU A 124 -2.16 -2.45 -18.02
C GLU A 124 -3.34 -1.86 -17.22
N THR A 125 -4.09 -2.72 -16.55
CA THR A 125 -5.22 -2.32 -15.71
C THR A 125 -4.74 -1.49 -14.54
N VAL A 126 -3.69 -1.93 -13.85
CA VAL A 126 -3.11 -1.18 -12.72
C VAL A 126 -2.60 0.18 -13.17
N THR A 127 -1.90 0.24 -14.30
CA THR A 127 -1.40 1.50 -14.85
C THR A 127 -2.54 2.47 -15.16
N SER A 128 -3.61 1.98 -15.77
CA SER A 128 -4.80 2.79 -16.09
C SER A 128 -5.49 3.31 -14.83
N LEU A 129 -5.61 2.45 -13.81
CA LEU A 129 -6.19 2.84 -12.52
C LEU A 129 -5.39 3.94 -11.85
N ILE A 130 -4.06 3.82 -11.84
CA ILE A 130 -3.19 4.82 -11.24
C ILE A 130 -3.33 6.15 -11.97
N GLN A 131 -3.32 6.14 -13.30
CA GLN A 131 -3.49 7.35 -14.09
C GLN A 131 -4.83 8.02 -13.83
N GLU A 132 -5.90 7.25 -13.79
CA GLU A 132 -7.23 7.77 -13.50
C GLU A 132 -7.28 8.39 -12.09
N LEU A 133 -6.72 7.69 -11.11
CA LEU A 133 -6.69 8.16 -9.74
C LEU A 133 -5.92 9.47 -9.59
N GLN A 134 -4.75 9.58 -10.24
CA GLN A 134 -3.93 10.78 -10.20
C GLN A 134 -4.62 11.99 -10.84
N ASN A 135 -5.45 11.77 -11.85
CA ASN A 135 -6.15 12.81 -12.58
C ASN A 135 -7.53 13.13 -12.03
N SER A 136 -8.01 12.37 -11.05
CA SER A 136 -9.33 12.55 -10.46
C SER A 136 -9.29 13.45 -9.23
N PRO A 137 -10.28 14.33 -9.01
CA PRO A 137 -10.40 15.06 -7.75
C PRO A 137 -10.69 14.12 -6.56
N SER A 138 -11.41 13.03 -6.80
CA SER A 138 -11.61 11.99 -5.78
C SER A 138 -10.51 10.95 -5.88
N LYS A 139 -9.95 10.56 -4.72
CA LYS A 139 -8.93 9.51 -4.63
C LYS A 139 -9.51 8.21 -4.07
N ASP A 140 -10.83 8.07 -4.07
CA ASP A 140 -11.51 6.91 -3.50
C ASP A 140 -11.57 5.74 -4.49
N ILE A 141 -11.32 4.56 -3.95
CA ILE A 141 -11.53 3.28 -4.65
C ILE A 141 -12.48 2.46 -3.80
N THR A 142 -13.46 1.82 -4.44
CA THR A 142 -14.36 0.88 -3.77
C THR A 142 -13.95 -0.54 -4.10
N VAL A 143 -13.71 -1.33 -3.06
CA VAL A 143 -13.37 -2.75 -3.18
C VAL A 143 -14.55 -3.58 -2.71
N ASP A 144 -15.03 -4.47 -3.56
CA ASP A 144 -16.11 -5.40 -3.24
C ASP A 144 -15.61 -6.82 -3.48
N LEU A 145 -15.22 -7.49 -2.40
CA LEU A 145 -14.66 -8.83 -2.49
C LEU A 145 -15.71 -9.86 -2.88
N GLU A 146 -16.94 -9.69 -2.41
CA GLU A 146 -18.05 -10.60 -2.73
C GLU A 146 -18.37 -10.56 -4.22
N ALA A 147 -18.45 -9.36 -4.81
CA ALA A 147 -18.66 -9.19 -6.24
C ALA A 147 -17.36 -9.35 -7.05
N GLN A 148 -16.20 -9.40 -6.39
CA GLN A 148 -14.87 -9.44 -7.02
C GLN A 148 -14.65 -8.25 -7.94
N THR A 149 -14.97 -7.05 -7.47
CA THR A 149 -14.83 -5.82 -8.26
C THR A 149 -14.04 -4.75 -7.53
N VAL A 150 -13.39 -3.91 -8.34
CA VAL A 150 -12.72 -2.68 -7.91
C VAL A 150 -13.34 -1.55 -8.72
N ALA A 151 -13.96 -0.60 -8.05
CA ALA A 151 -14.62 0.53 -8.71
C ALA A 151 -13.78 1.80 -8.55
N THR A 152 -13.63 2.53 -9.65
CA THR A 152 -12.83 3.74 -9.72
C THR A 152 -13.67 4.98 -9.39
N PRO A 153 -13.04 6.17 -9.21
CA PRO A 153 -13.78 7.41 -8.98
C PRO A 153 -14.76 7.77 -10.12
N SER A 154 -14.48 7.34 -11.36
CA SER A 154 -15.40 7.59 -12.49
C SER A 154 -16.54 6.60 -12.56
N GLY A 155 -16.55 5.58 -11.70
CA GLY A 155 -17.55 4.53 -11.72
C GLY A 155 -17.21 3.33 -12.59
N ALA A 156 -16.03 3.32 -13.20
CA ALA A 156 -15.56 2.13 -13.92
C ALA A 156 -15.38 0.97 -12.95
N VAL A 157 -15.77 -0.24 -13.33
CA VAL A 157 -15.74 -1.44 -12.49
C VAL A 157 -14.87 -2.49 -13.17
N LEU A 158 -13.93 -3.05 -12.41
CA LEU A 158 -12.96 -4.02 -12.92
C LEU A 158 -13.04 -5.36 -12.19
#